data_a3892e1f519a922f0668be5f3c7a0b97
#
_entry.id   a3892e1f519a922f0668be5f3c7a0b97
#
_cell.length_a   1.000
_cell.length_b   1.000
_cell.length_c   1.000
_cell.angle_alpha   90.00
_cell.angle_beta   90.00
_cell.angle_gamma   90.00
#
_symmetry.space_group_name_H-M   'P 1'
#
loop_
_entity.id
_entity.type
_entity.pdbx_description
1 polymer ?
#
loop_
_entity_poly.entity_id
_entity_poly.type
_entity_poly.pdbx_seq_one_letter_code
_entity_poly.pdbx_strand_id
1 'polypeptide(L)'
;MRVLVPASLLVSFAANDGEELATMSGTMAGTLARLPAPLRSPVGSGTEVPTVSRRHVQVGVATMGVLVGAAALDGVRTAGRSRFYQDVQRLFGLHAYGHMAAALLTRGYVSGVATSPTVVLPVWWWARSRLRRAGVPDRSSLPRAVLVVGSWLVLSHALGAIWA
;
A
#
# COMPACT_ATOMS: atom_id res chain seq x y z
N MET A 1 -15.52 -18.32 5.44
CA MET A 1 -15.62 -16.85 5.29
C MET A 1 -14.86 -16.09 6.38
N ARG A 2 -14.93 -16.49 7.67
CA ARG A 2 -14.27 -15.78 8.78
C ARG A 2 -12.75 -15.63 8.61
N VAL A 3 -12.09 -16.60 8.00
CA VAL A 3 -10.63 -16.58 7.75
C VAL A 3 -10.31 -16.01 6.37
N LEU A 4 -10.98 -16.50 5.32
CA LEU A 4 -10.64 -16.18 3.94
C LEU A 4 -10.73 -14.68 3.61
N VAL A 5 -11.76 -13.99 4.13
CA VAL A 5 -11.95 -12.56 3.84
C VAL A 5 -10.85 -11.72 4.47
N PRO A 6 -10.52 -11.83 5.77
CA PRO A 6 -9.39 -11.08 6.31
C PRO A 6 -8.02 -11.50 5.76
N ALA A 7 -7.82 -12.79 5.51
CA ALA A 7 -6.57 -13.31 4.94
C ALA A 7 -6.32 -12.83 3.50
N SER A 8 -7.37 -12.48 2.74
CA SER A 8 -7.22 -11.94 1.39
C SER A 8 -6.46 -10.60 1.36
N LEU A 9 -6.41 -9.87 2.47
CA LEU A 9 -5.58 -8.68 2.60
C LEU A 9 -4.09 -9.02 2.43
N LEU A 10 -3.63 -10.13 3.03
CA LEU A 10 -2.26 -10.62 2.86
C LEU A 10 -1.96 -11.03 1.41
N VAL A 11 -2.91 -11.65 0.73
CA VAL A 11 -2.74 -12.05 -0.68
C VAL A 11 -2.59 -10.80 -1.56
N SER A 12 -3.43 -9.80 -1.34
CA SER A 12 -3.34 -8.52 -2.07
C SER A 12 -2.02 -7.80 -1.79
N PHE A 13 -1.60 -7.77 -0.53
CA PHE A 13 -0.33 -7.19 -0.11
C PHE A 13 0.84 -7.92 -0.77
N ALA A 14 0.90 -9.24 -0.67
CA ALA A 14 1.98 -10.03 -1.26
C ALA A 14 2.10 -9.84 -2.78
N ALA A 15 0.99 -9.69 -3.49
CA ALA A 15 1.00 -9.42 -4.92
C ALA A 15 1.51 -8.01 -5.25
N ASN A 16 0.95 -6.97 -4.59
CA ASN A 16 1.30 -5.58 -4.86
C ASN A 16 2.72 -5.25 -4.43
N ASP A 17 3.06 -5.58 -3.20
CA ASP A 17 4.38 -5.30 -2.63
C ASP A 17 5.45 -6.24 -3.21
N GLY A 18 5.07 -7.41 -3.71
CA GLY A 18 5.92 -8.28 -4.54
C GLY A 18 6.30 -7.61 -5.87
N GLU A 19 5.36 -6.94 -6.54
CA GLU A 19 5.65 -6.11 -7.71
C GLU A 19 6.58 -4.95 -7.34
N GLU A 20 6.32 -4.27 -6.22
CA GLU A 20 7.15 -3.17 -5.74
C GLU A 20 8.58 -3.63 -5.42
N LEU A 21 8.76 -4.75 -4.74
CA LEU A 21 10.08 -5.35 -4.48
C LEU A 21 10.86 -5.64 -5.76
N ALA A 22 10.15 -6.04 -6.82
CA ALA A 22 10.77 -6.36 -8.09
C ALA A 22 11.12 -5.13 -8.93
N THR A 23 10.37 -4.03 -8.81
CA THR A 23 10.40 -2.95 -9.80
C THR A 23 10.73 -1.57 -9.24
N MET A 24 10.45 -1.29 -7.96
CA MET A 24 10.49 0.07 -7.40
C MET A 24 11.89 0.69 -7.49
N SER A 25 12.94 -0.04 -7.11
CA SER A 25 14.31 0.51 -7.15
C SER A 25 14.78 0.88 -8.56
N GLY A 26 14.25 0.20 -9.58
CA GLY A 26 14.59 0.50 -10.98
C GLY A 26 13.70 1.55 -11.64
N THR A 27 12.50 1.80 -11.12
CA THR A 27 11.51 2.68 -11.76
C THR A 27 11.31 4.01 -11.09
N MET A 28 11.65 4.15 -9.81
CA MET A 28 11.38 5.35 -9.00
C MET A 28 11.96 6.62 -9.62
N ALA A 29 13.23 6.62 -9.96
CA ALA A 29 13.89 7.79 -10.57
C ALA A 29 13.18 8.25 -11.85
N GLY A 30 12.87 7.31 -12.74
CA GLY A 30 12.14 7.61 -13.98
C GLY A 30 10.69 8.08 -13.73
N THR A 31 10.04 7.57 -12.70
CA THR A 31 8.70 8.01 -12.28
C THR A 31 8.75 9.46 -11.80
N LEU A 32 9.68 9.81 -10.91
CA LEU A 32 9.86 11.16 -10.38
C LEU A 32 10.21 12.16 -11.48
N ALA A 33 11.07 11.79 -12.43
CA ALA A 33 11.43 12.63 -13.57
C ALA A 33 10.25 12.96 -14.49
N ARG A 34 9.25 12.08 -14.58
CA ARG A 34 8.04 12.27 -15.39
C ARG A 34 6.92 13.03 -14.69
N LEU A 35 7.03 13.32 -13.40
CA LEU A 35 6.02 14.11 -12.70
C LEU A 35 5.91 15.52 -13.32
N PRO A 36 4.70 16.09 -13.41
CA PRO A 36 4.49 17.49 -13.77
C PRO A 36 5.31 18.44 -12.88
N ALA A 37 5.85 19.52 -13.45
CA ALA A 37 6.73 20.45 -12.75
C ALA A 37 6.23 20.91 -11.36
N PRO A 38 4.95 21.26 -11.15
CA PRO A 38 4.46 21.67 -9.84
C PRO A 38 4.44 20.54 -8.79
N LEU A 39 4.52 19.28 -9.21
CA LEU A 39 4.52 18.10 -8.33
C LEU A 39 5.94 17.54 -8.12
N ARG A 40 6.92 18.06 -8.84
CA ARG A 40 8.33 17.78 -8.55
C ARG A 40 8.68 18.53 -7.28
N SER A 41 8.77 17.82 -6.18
CA SER A 41 9.11 18.39 -4.89
C SER A 41 10.40 19.24 -5.00
N PRO A 42 10.46 20.41 -4.34
CA PRO A 42 11.71 21.18 -4.19
C PRO A 42 12.73 20.48 -3.26
N VAL A 43 12.52 19.21 -2.93
CA VAL A 43 13.46 18.40 -2.14
C VAL A 43 14.70 18.13 -2.98
N GLY A 44 15.66 19.06 -2.85
CA GLY A 44 16.95 19.01 -3.48
C GLY A 44 17.05 19.98 -4.65
N SER A 45 17.60 21.16 -4.40
CA SER A 45 18.18 22.03 -5.43
C SER A 45 19.41 21.38 -6.11
N GLY A 46 19.60 20.07 -5.93
CA GLY A 46 20.62 19.26 -6.57
C GLY A 46 20.10 18.58 -7.83
N THR A 47 20.95 18.45 -8.81
CA THR A 47 20.70 17.83 -10.12
C THR A 47 20.43 16.33 -10.06
N GLU A 48 20.51 15.70 -8.88
CA GLU A 48 20.33 14.26 -8.72
C GLU A 48 18.88 13.90 -8.40
N VAL A 49 18.29 13.04 -9.23
CA VAL A 49 16.97 12.45 -8.97
C VAL A 49 17.13 11.46 -7.83
N PRO A 50 16.32 11.55 -6.74
CA PRO A 50 16.42 10.61 -5.64
C PRO A 50 16.26 9.17 -6.12
N THR A 51 17.23 8.33 -5.81
CA THR A 51 17.17 6.88 -6.04
C THR A 51 16.84 6.16 -4.74
N VAL A 52 16.05 5.10 -4.83
CA VAL A 52 15.74 4.26 -3.67
C VAL A 52 16.50 2.95 -3.82
N SER A 53 17.32 2.61 -2.83
CA SER A 53 18.08 1.37 -2.84
C SER A 53 17.13 0.17 -2.74
N ARG A 54 17.54 -0.97 -3.31
CA ARG A 54 16.77 -2.21 -3.20
C ARG A 54 16.58 -2.62 -1.73
N ARG A 55 17.58 -2.37 -0.88
CA ARG A 55 17.50 -2.69 0.54
C ARG A 55 16.49 -1.81 1.26
N HIS A 56 16.43 -0.52 0.94
CA HIS A 56 15.39 0.38 1.47
C HIS A 56 13.98 -0.15 1.17
N VAL A 57 13.72 -0.56 -0.10
CA VAL A 57 12.44 -1.13 -0.50
C VAL A 57 12.15 -2.42 0.29
N GLN A 58 13.14 -3.32 0.42
CA GLN A 58 12.97 -4.56 1.18
C GLN A 58 12.60 -4.32 2.65
N VAL A 59 13.30 -3.40 3.32
CA VAL A 59 13.00 -3.03 4.72
C VAL A 59 11.62 -2.39 4.82
N GLY A 60 11.30 -1.49 3.92
CA GLY A 60 9.99 -0.83 3.87
C GLY A 60 8.84 -1.82 3.72
N VAL A 61 8.92 -2.71 2.74
CA VAL A 61 7.90 -3.75 2.49
C VAL A 61 7.82 -4.73 3.66
N ALA A 62 8.94 -5.17 4.22
CA ALA A 62 8.93 -6.05 5.39
C ALA A 62 8.24 -5.39 6.61
N THR A 63 8.52 -4.12 6.85
CA THR A 63 7.91 -3.35 7.94
C THR A 63 6.42 -3.17 7.71
N MET A 64 5.99 -2.82 6.50
CA MET A 64 4.57 -2.75 6.13
C MET A 64 3.90 -4.11 6.24
N GLY A 65 4.59 -5.20 5.91
CA GLY A 65 4.12 -6.57 6.05
C GLY A 65 3.75 -6.93 7.49
N VAL A 66 4.47 -6.40 8.48
CA VAL A 66 4.13 -6.58 9.91
C VAL A 66 2.79 -5.93 10.24
N LEU A 67 2.54 -4.70 9.79
CA LEU A 67 1.26 -4.00 10.01
C LEU A 67 0.09 -4.76 9.35
N VAL A 68 0.27 -5.13 8.08
CA VAL A 68 -0.76 -5.82 7.29
C VAL A 68 -1.03 -7.21 7.85
N GLY A 69 0.01 -7.93 8.29
CA GLY A 69 -0.10 -9.21 8.96
C GLY A 69 -0.87 -9.12 10.28
N ALA A 70 -0.54 -8.13 11.11
CA ALA A 70 -1.25 -7.88 12.36
C ALA A 70 -2.74 -7.54 12.11
N ALA A 71 -3.02 -6.70 11.11
CA ALA A 71 -4.38 -6.35 10.74
C ALA A 71 -5.17 -7.55 10.22
N ALA A 72 -4.58 -8.38 9.35
CA ALA A 72 -5.23 -9.59 8.84
C ALA A 72 -5.52 -10.59 9.96
N LEU A 73 -4.59 -10.79 10.88
CA LEU A 73 -4.77 -11.66 12.06
C LEU A 73 -5.89 -11.16 12.97
N ASP A 74 -5.92 -9.86 13.25
CA ASP A 74 -6.99 -9.24 14.02
C ASP A 74 -8.34 -9.36 13.30
N GLY A 75 -8.35 -9.19 11.98
CA GLY A 75 -9.53 -9.43 11.15
C GLY A 75 -10.04 -10.87 11.24
N VAL A 76 -9.15 -11.87 11.25
CA VAL A 76 -9.52 -13.28 11.44
C VAL A 76 -10.13 -13.49 12.81
N ARG A 77 -9.50 -12.99 13.88
CA ARG A 77 -9.96 -13.12 15.27
C ARG A 77 -11.34 -12.50 15.49
N THR A 78 -11.60 -11.38 14.83
CA THR A 78 -12.84 -10.60 14.98
C THR A 78 -13.88 -10.88 13.89
N ALA A 79 -13.62 -11.84 13.00
CA ALA A 79 -14.46 -12.11 11.83
C ALA A 79 -14.71 -10.84 10.97
N GLY A 80 -13.68 -10.00 10.82
CA GLY A 80 -13.72 -8.77 10.05
C GLY A 80 -14.35 -7.56 10.76
N ARG A 81 -14.73 -7.68 12.03
CA ARG A 81 -15.41 -6.61 12.79
C ARG A 81 -14.48 -5.58 13.41
N SER A 82 -13.18 -5.86 13.48
CA SER A 82 -12.19 -4.94 14.01
C SER A 82 -12.11 -3.64 13.20
N ARG A 83 -12.01 -2.53 13.90
CA ARG A 83 -11.76 -1.21 13.30
C ARG A 83 -10.37 -1.17 12.67
N PHE A 84 -9.38 -1.74 13.34
CA PHE A 84 -7.99 -1.77 12.86
C PHE A 84 -7.87 -2.51 11.52
N TYR A 85 -8.42 -3.74 11.44
CA TYR A 85 -8.46 -4.48 10.18
C TYR A 85 -9.17 -3.70 9.06
N GLN A 86 -10.33 -3.11 9.36
CA GLN A 86 -11.12 -2.39 8.35
C GLN A 86 -10.43 -1.11 7.88
N ASP A 87 -9.70 -0.42 8.77
CA ASP A 87 -8.93 0.77 8.43
C ASP A 87 -7.76 0.44 7.50
N VAL A 88 -6.96 -0.57 7.86
CA VAL A 88 -5.83 -1.02 7.02
C VAL A 88 -6.34 -1.51 5.67
N GLN A 89 -7.39 -2.35 5.65
CA GLN A 89 -7.99 -2.83 4.40
C GLN A 89 -8.50 -1.67 3.54
N ARG A 90 -9.15 -0.66 4.14
CA ARG A 90 -9.67 0.50 3.42
C ARG A 90 -8.55 1.28 2.77
N LEU A 91 -7.50 1.62 3.53
CA LEU A 91 -6.42 2.44 3.01
C LEU A 91 -5.59 1.66 1.98
N PHE A 92 -5.39 0.36 2.17
CA PHE A 92 -4.72 -0.48 1.19
C PHE A 92 -5.48 -0.54 -0.15
N GLY A 93 -6.81 -0.65 -0.13
CA GLY A 93 -7.62 -0.55 -1.34
C GLY A 93 -7.54 0.83 -2.02
N LEU A 94 -7.53 1.92 -1.22
CA LEU A 94 -7.37 3.27 -1.75
C LEU A 94 -5.96 3.54 -2.31
N HIS A 95 -4.93 2.92 -1.74
CA HIS A 95 -3.56 2.98 -2.22
C HIS A 95 -3.44 2.51 -3.68
N ALA A 96 -4.18 1.49 -4.08
CA ALA A 96 -4.22 1.02 -5.47
C ALA A 96 -4.65 2.12 -6.46
N TYR A 97 -5.59 2.97 -6.09
CA TYR A 97 -5.95 4.14 -6.92
C TYR A 97 -4.80 5.15 -7.00
N GLY A 98 -3.97 5.25 -5.96
CA GLY A 98 -2.77 6.07 -5.95
C GLY A 98 -1.76 5.63 -7.02
N HIS A 99 -1.47 4.33 -7.14
CA HIS A 99 -0.61 3.79 -8.20
C HIS A 99 -1.16 4.08 -9.60
N MET A 100 -2.46 3.87 -9.79
CA MET A 100 -3.12 4.14 -11.08
C MET A 100 -3.08 5.64 -11.42
N ALA A 101 -3.38 6.52 -10.46
CA ALA A 101 -3.30 7.96 -10.65
C ALA A 101 -1.86 8.41 -10.98
N ALA A 102 -0.87 7.89 -10.27
CA ALA A 102 0.54 8.18 -10.53
C ALA A 102 0.95 7.73 -11.95
N ALA A 103 0.52 6.53 -12.38
CA ALA A 103 0.80 6.04 -13.73
C ALA A 103 0.17 6.91 -14.83
N LEU A 104 -1.06 7.39 -14.59
CA LEU A 104 -1.73 8.33 -15.50
C LEU A 104 -1.02 9.68 -15.55
N LEU A 105 -0.66 10.25 -14.40
CA LEU A 105 0.02 11.54 -14.30
C LEU A 105 1.42 11.51 -14.95
N THR A 106 2.14 10.41 -14.76
CA THR A 106 3.50 10.26 -15.32
C THR A 106 3.48 9.69 -16.74
N ARG A 107 2.31 9.30 -17.26
CA ARG A 107 2.14 8.63 -18.56
C ARG A 107 3.10 7.46 -18.74
N GLY A 108 3.28 6.67 -17.68
CA GLY A 108 4.22 5.56 -17.70
C GLY A 108 4.01 4.55 -16.58
N TYR A 109 4.79 3.50 -16.62
CA TYR A 109 4.76 2.47 -15.58
C TYR A 109 5.21 3.06 -14.24
N VAL A 110 4.44 2.74 -13.20
CA VAL A 110 4.73 3.00 -11.79
C VAL A 110 4.67 1.67 -11.06
N SER A 111 5.62 1.43 -10.17
CA SER A 111 5.63 0.20 -9.35
C SER A 111 4.30 0.00 -8.63
N GLY A 112 3.78 -1.22 -8.62
CA GLY A 112 2.47 -1.55 -8.06
C GLY A 112 1.27 -1.31 -8.99
N VAL A 113 1.47 -0.68 -10.17
CA VAL A 113 0.35 -0.34 -11.06
C VAL A 113 -0.28 -1.55 -11.76
N ALA A 114 0.49 -2.60 -12.03
CA ALA A 114 -0.05 -3.78 -12.72
C ALA A 114 -0.95 -4.61 -11.80
N THR A 115 -0.56 -4.79 -10.55
CA THR A 115 -1.33 -5.55 -9.54
C THR A 115 -2.49 -4.75 -8.94
N SER A 116 -2.44 -3.42 -8.98
CA SER A 116 -3.51 -2.56 -8.46
C SER A 116 -4.88 -2.88 -9.08
N PRO A 117 -5.11 -2.79 -10.41
CA PRO A 117 -6.40 -3.10 -11.02
C PRO A 117 -6.68 -4.59 -11.14
N THR A 118 -5.66 -5.43 -11.20
CA THR A 118 -5.82 -6.87 -11.49
C THR A 118 -5.98 -7.73 -10.25
N VAL A 119 -5.42 -7.32 -9.11
CA VAL A 119 -5.45 -8.08 -7.85
C VAL A 119 -6.04 -7.24 -6.72
N VAL A 120 -5.45 -6.08 -6.41
CA VAL A 120 -5.80 -5.32 -5.19
C VAL A 120 -7.25 -4.87 -5.21
N LEU A 121 -7.69 -4.17 -6.25
CA LEU A 121 -9.06 -3.66 -6.34
C LEU A 121 -10.11 -4.78 -6.40
N PRO A 122 -9.98 -5.83 -7.23
CA PRO A 122 -10.92 -6.95 -7.24
C PRO A 122 -11.04 -7.63 -5.87
N VAL A 123 -9.92 -7.93 -5.20
CA VAL A 123 -9.92 -8.54 -3.87
C VAL A 123 -10.52 -7.61 -2.82
N TRP A 124 -10.19 -6.32 -2.85
CA TRP A 124 -10.75 -5.32 -1.94
C TRP A 124 -12.27 -5.19 -2.07
N TRP A 125 -12.80 -5.08 -3.30
CA TRP A 125 -14.22 -5.01 -3.57
C TRP A 125 -14.94 -6.30 -3.14
N TRP A 126 -14.35 -7.46 -3.46
CA TRP A 126 -14.86 -8.75 -3.05
C TRP A 126 -14.94 -8.86 -1.53
N ALA A 127 -13.85 -8.56 -0.82
CA ALA A 127 -13.80 -8.65 0.64
C ALA A 127 -14.86 -7.74 1.30
N ARG A 128 -14.96 -6.48 0.87
CA ARG A 128 -15.98 -5.55 1.37
C ARG A 128 -17.39 -6.02 1.09
N SER A 129 -17.66 -6.58 -0.10
CA SER A 129 -18.98 -7.13 -0.43
C SER A 129 -19.32 -8.32 0.45
N ARG A 130 -18.36 -9.19 0.74
CA ARG A 130 -18.53 -10.33 1.64
C ARG A 130 -18.83 -9.92 3.08
N LEU A 131 -18.10 -8.92 3.59
CA LEU A 131 -18.36 -8.39 4.93
C LEU A 131 -19.77 -7.78 5.03
N ARG A 132 -20.17 -6.96 4.05
CA ARG A 132 -21.54 -6.39 4.01
C ARG A 132 -22.62 -7.46 3.98
N ARG A 133 -22.48 -8.49 3.12
CA ARG A 133 -23.43 -9.60 3.02
C ARG A 133 -23.50 -10.44 4.31
N ALA A 134 -22.42 -10.46 5.09
CA ALA A 134 -22.35 -11.13 6.39
C ALA A 134 -22.86 -10.24 7.56
N GLY A 135 -23.44 -9.09 7.27
CA GLY A 135 -23.95 -8.17 8.30
C GLY A 135 -22.84 -7.54 9.17
N VAL A 136 -21.59 -7.49 8.67
CA VAL A 136 -20.51 -6.83 9.39
C VAL A 136 -20.61 -5.32 9.14
N PRO A 137 -20.81 -4.48 10.20
CA PRO A 137 -20.91 -3.05 10.03
C PRO A 137 -19.57 -2.46 9.56
N ASP A 138 -19.64 -1.48 8.65
CA ASP A 138 -18.46 -0.69 8.28
C ASP A 138 -18.11 0.27 9.43
N ARG A 139 -17.00 0.00 10.07
CA ARG A 139 -16.43 0.80 11.17
C ARG A 139 -15.13 1.48 10.78
N SER A 140 -14.75 1.40 9.50
CA SER A 140 -13.54 2.06 9.00
C SER A 140 -13.66 3.57 9.03
N SER A 141 -12.55 4.23 9.35
CA SER A 141 -12.44 5.70 9.38
C SER A 141 -11.22 6.12 8.58
N LEU A 142 -11.41 6.98 7.57
CA LEU A 142 -10.30 7.43 6.75
C LEU A 142 -9.24 8.22 7.56
N PRO A 143 -9.58 9.18 8.44
CA PRO A 143 -8.59 9.87 9.27
C PRO A 143 -7.77 8.91 10.14
N ARG A 144 -8.44 7.93 10.77
CA ARG A 144 -7.75 6.93 11.60
C ARG A 144 -6.87 6.00 10.76
N ALA A 145 -7.36 5.56 9.60
CA ALA A 145 -6.59 4.75 8.67
C ALA A 145 -5.32 5.48 8.21
N VAL A 146 -5.45 6.75 7.83
CA VAL A 146 -4.31 7.60 7.44
C VAL A 146 -3.33 7.77 8.60
N LEU A 147 -3.83 8.01 9.81
CA LEU A 147 -2.96 8.13 10.99
C LEU A 147 -2.18 6.83 11.23
N VAL A 148 -2.85 5.70 11.29
CA VAL A 148 -2.21 4.40 11.61
C VAL A 148 -1.24 3.98 10.50
N VAL A 149 -1.72 3.91 9.27
CA VAL A 149 -0.90 3.42 8.15
C VAL A 149 0.14 4.46 7.74
N GLY A 150 -0.19 5.76 7.79
CA GLY A 150 0.73 6.84 7.49
C GLY A 150 1.88 6.91 8.48
N SER A 151 1.60 6.82 9.79
CA SER A 151 2.67 6.76 10.82
C SER A 151 3.56 5.54 10.61
N TRP A 152 2.97 4.40 10.25
CA TRP A 152 3.73 3.18 9.97
C TRP A 152 4.57 3.29 8.69
N LEU A 153 4.05 3.97 7.66
CA LEU A 153 4.78 4.26 6.43
C LEU A 153 6.00 5.16 6.70
N VAL A 154 5.83 6.20 7.52
CA VAL A 154 6.96 7.05 7.96
C VAL A 154 8.01 6.22 8.69
N LEU A 155 7.61 5.35 9.61
CA LEU A 155 8.51 4.43 10.29
C LEU A 155 9.23 3.50 9.30
N SER A 156 8.51 2.94 8.33
CA SER A 156 9.06 2.06 7.30
C SER A 156 10.17 2.75 6.49
N HIS A 157 9.94 4.00 6.09
CA HIS A 157 10.95 4.79 5.38
C HIS A 157 12.13 5.18 6.26
N ALA A 158 11.89 5.53 7.53
CA ALA A 158 12.95 5.83 8.48
C ALA A 158 13.87 4.61 8.69
N LEU A 159 13.28 3.43 8.91
CA LEU A 159 14.03 2.18 9.03
C LEU A 159 14.77 1.84 7.74
N GLY A 160 14.11 2.01 6.59
CA GLY A 160 14.74 1.82 5.28
C GLY A 160 15.96 2.72 5.07
N ALA A 161 15.89 3.97 5.50
CA ALA A 161 17.00 4.92 5.40
C ALA A 161 18.19 4.58 6.32
N ILE A 162 17.93 3.99 7.49
CA ILE A 162 18.99 3.58 8.44
C ILE A 162 19.74 2.35 7.92
N TRP A 163 19.03 1.45 7.20
CA TRP A 163 19.58 0.16 6.75
C TRP A 163 19.90 0.10 5.25
N ALA A 164 19.80 1.24 4.53
CA ALA A 164 20.01 1.34 3.08
C ALA A 164 21.47 1.22 2.63
#